data_843afc0cf3f3769f4b3add2639922539
#
_entry.id   843afc0cf3f3769f4b3add2639922539
#
_cell.length_a   1.000
_cell.length_b   1.000
_cell.length_c   1.000
_cell.angle_alpha   90.00
_cell.angle_beta   90.00
_cell.angle_gamma   90.00
#
_symmetry.space_group_name_H-M   'P 1'
#
loop_
_entity.id
_entity.type
_entity.pdbx_description
1 polymer ?
#
loop_
_entity_poly.entity_id
_entity_poly.type
_entity_poly.pdbx_seq_one_letter_code
_entity_poly.pdbx_strand_id
1 'polypeptide(L)'
;MGASVWPDAVWLNNLLAVLQAAQLALLRLCHALGLTGDSHGQPAWPWARRIAGETLLIDPGLARQLAWSIGAMAFALLALVLALAWRRGQLASFGAGALALILAPWPTPGLVLSPAAPTSFHVSPTRFAVASIARGERVYTQHCAACHGDDGRGEGPLAASLSRWPPTLAGPLLGRRADGELFWHVVAGMRGRDGQPTMPAFGTTLGDADVWAVIDYMKALSAGTGARLQGTWPTPLALPDLPVQCAGAAPRPLADWRGTQRVRLVAVDGHAALPMEDPRFLTLLVTPDGHAPAEVPQFRAGCVAATPEAWAVMARIAGVPAAALPGTALLSDRQGWLRARGAPGQAAWRESDLLCTAGQAGGQRQSADARIDTPVDTPVDGLTALLLRMDAEPVRFVKGGFVH
;
A
#
# COMPACT_ATOMS: atom_id res chain seq x y z
N MET A 1 14.52 -23.68 24.61
CA MET A 1 13.79 -22.68 23.86
C MET A 1 14.36 -22.69 22.45
N GLY A 2 13.70 -23.42 21.51
CA GLY A 2 14.18 -23.57 20.14
C GLY A 2 13.94 -22.30 19.33
N ALA A 3 15.00 -21.72 18.78
CA ALA A 3 14.92 -20.66 17.80
C ALA A 3 14.11 -21.17 16.60
N SER A 4 13.03 -20.47 16.22
CA SER A 4 12.24 -20.80 15.04
C SER A 4 13.11 -20.68 13.80
N VAL A 5 13.23 -21.77 13.03
CA VAL A 5 14.09 -21.91 11.84
C VAL A 5 13.59 -21.04 10.65
N TRP A 6 12.45 -20.35 10.81
CA TRP A 6 11.85 -19.52 9.76
C TRP A 6 11.84 -18.07 10.21
N PRO A 7 12.33 -17.12 9.41
CA PRO A 7 12.13 -15.70 9.71
C PRO A 7 10.62 -15.46 9.79
N ASP A 8 10.15 -15.00 10.94
CA ASP A 8 8.72 -14.85 11.28
C ASP A 8 7.89 -14.10 10.22
N ALA A 9 8.50 -13.24 9.43
CA ALA A 9 7.83 -12.47 8.40
C ALA A 9 7.44 -13.28 7.14
N VAL A 10 8.18 -14.33 6.77
CA VAL A 10 7.94 -15.04 5.48
C VAL A 10 6.75 -15.97 5.56
N TRP A 11 6.66 -16.79 6.62
CA TRP A 11 5.54 -17.72 6.79
C TRP A 11 4.22 -16.96 7.00
N LEU A 12 4.27 -15.85 7.73
CA LEU A 12 3.09 -15.02 7.99
C LEU A 12 2.54 -14.40 6.71
N ASN A 13 3.42 -13.83 5.87
CA ASN A 13 3.02 -13.30 4.56
C ASN A 13 2.42 -14.39 3.65
N ASN A 14 3.00 -15.60 3.65
CA ASN A 14 2.46 -16.71 2.88
C ASN A 14 1.08 -17.15 3.42
N LEU A 15 0.91 -17.23 4.73
CA LEU A 15 -0.40 -17.50 5.34
C LEU A 15 -1.43 -16.46 4.91
N LEU A 16 -1.10 -15.18 5.01
CA LEU A 16 -1.99 -14.10 4.63
C LEU A 16 -2.34 -14.13 3.14
N ALA A 17 -1.36 -14.40 2.27
CA ALA A 17 -1.59 -14.55 0.83
C ALA A 17 -2.56 -15.71 0.53
N VAL A 18 -2.39 -16.86 1.19
CA VAL A 18 -3.30 -18.01 1.04
C VAL A 18 -4.71 -17.68 1.54
N LEU A 19 -4.83 -17.05 2.70
CA LEU A 19 -6.14 -16.66 3.26
C LEU A 19 -6.86 -15.65 2.36
N GLN A 20 -6.12 -14.69 1.83
CA GLN A 20 -6.64 -13.73 0.86
C GLN A 20 -7.10 -14.41 -0.42
N ALA A 21 -6.26 -15.25 -1.01
CA ALA A 21 -6.58 -15.97 -2.24
C ALA A 21 -7.83 -16.86 -2.06
N ALA A 22 -7.95 -17.54 -0.90
CA ALA A 22 -9.11 -18.37 -0.58
C ALA A 22 -10.40 -17.55 -0.48
N GLN A 23 -10.37 -16.39 0.19
CA GLN A 23 -11.54 -15.51 0.30
C GLN A 23 -11.94 -14.93 -1.08
N LEU A 24 -10.97 -14.53 -1.90
CA LEU A 24 -11.23 -14.06 -3.26
C LEU A 24 -11.76 -15.16 -4.17
N ALA A 25 -11.23 -16.38 -4.07
CA ALA A 25 -11.74 -17.53 -4.81
C ALA A 25 -13.18 -17.86 -4.41
N LEU A 26 -13.47 -17.82 -3.10
CA LEU A 26 -14.84 -18.01 -2.58
C LEU A 26 -15.79 -16.92 -3.09
N LEU A 27 -15.37 -15.64 -3.07
CA LEU A 27 -16.18 -14.54 -3.62
C LEU A 27 -16.49 -14.76 -5.11
N ARG A 28 -15.47 -15.11 -5.91
CA ARG A 28 -15.64 -15.38 -7.34
C ARG A 28 -16.57 -16.55 -7.59
N LEU A 29 -16.47 -17.61 -6.81
CA LEU A 29 -17.37 -18.77 -6.90
C LEU A 29 -18.80 -18.38 -6.55
N CYS A 30 -19.02 -17.67 -5.45
CA CYS A 30 -20.36 -17.19 -5.06
C CYS A 30 -20.97 -16.28 -6.12
N HIS A 31 -20.19 -15.39 -6.72
CA HIS A 31 -20.64 -14.51 -7.79
C HIS A 31 -20.98 -15.30 -9.05
N ALA A 32 -20.14 -16.26 -9.47
CA ALA A 32 -20.39 -17.12 -10.62
C ALA A 32 -21.64 -18.02 -10.46
N LEU A 33 -21.97 -18.39 -9.22
CA LEU A 33 -23.17 -19.16 -8.89
C LEU A 33 -24.42 -18.27 -8.68
N GLY A 34 -24.32 -16.96 -8.84
CA GLY A 34 -25.42 -16.03 -8.62
C GLY A 34 -25.83 -15.87 -7.13
N LEU A 35 -24.98 -16.32 -6.19
CA LEU A 35 -25.23 -16.22 -4.74
C LEU A 35 -24.93 -14.83 -4.17
N THR A 36 -24.21 -14.00 -4.92
CA THR A 36 -23.97 -12.58 -4.60
C THR A 36 -24.07 -11.75 -5.88
N GLY A 37 -24.59 -10.52 -5.73
CA GLY A 37 -24.66 -9.55 -6.82
C GLY A 37 -23.44 -8.64 -6.86
N ASP A 38 -23.55 -7.59 -7.65
CA ASP A 38 -22.57 -6.52 -7.72
C ASP A 38 -22.90 -5.37 -6.76
N SER A 39 -21.88 -4.72 -6.29
CA SER A 39 -21.95 -3.44 -5.58
C SER A 39 -20.92 -2.52 -6.22
N HIS A 40 -21.32 -1.33 -6.64
CA HIS A 40 -20.42 -0.36 -7.29
C HIS A 40 -19.57 -0.97 -8.43
N GLY A 41 -20.20 -1.83 -9.26
CA GLY A 41 -19.58 -2.43 -10.44
C GLY A 41 -18.58 -3.56 -10.18
N GLN A 42 -18.48 -4.06 -8.96
CA GLN A 42 -17.64 -5.22 -8.61
C GLN A 42 -18.42 -6.21 -7.73
N PRO A 43 -18.02 -7.51 -7.70
CA PRO A 43 -18.68 -8.52 -6.89
C PRO A 43 -18.77 -8.13 -5.42
N ALA A 44 -19.97 -8.14 -4.85
CA ALA A 44 -20.22 -7.79 -3.47
C ALA A 44 -19.86 -8.95 -2.53
N TRP A 45 -19.12 -8.65 -1.44
CA TRP A 45 -18.87 -9.61 -0.37
C TRP A 45 -20.16 -9.91 0.39
N PRO A 46 -20.64 -11.17 0.43
CA PRO A 46 -21.97 -11.46 0.92
C PRO A 46 -22.08 -11.60 2.46
N TRP A 47 -20.97 -11.64 3.18
CA TRP A 47 -20.97 -11.86 4.62
C TRP A 47 -20.60 -10.61 5.40
N ALA A 48 -21.16 -10.49 6.63
CA ALA A 48 -20.88 -9.38 7.53
C ALA A 48 -19.46 -9.40 8.13
N ARG A 49 -18.70 -10.47 7.92
CA ARG A 49 -17.35 -10.64 8.46
C ARG A 49 -16.40 -11.22 7.41
N ARG A 50 -15.11 -10.91 7.58
CA ARG A 50 -13.99 -11.46 6.80
C ARG A 50 -12.82 -11.79 7.72
N ILE A 51 -11.91 -12.64 7.25
CA ILE A 51 -10.61 -12.82 7.91
C ILE A 51 -9.77 -11.60 7.60
N ALA A 52 -9.30 -10.92 8.62
CA ALA A 52 -8.50 -9.70 8.52
C ALA A 52 -7.04 -9.98 8.80
N GLY A 53 -6.18 -9.78 7.79
CA GLY A 53 -4.74 -9.98 7.93
C GLY A 53 -4.09 -8.96 8.85
N GLU A 54 -4.68 -7.77 9.00
CA GLU A 54 -4.20 -6.73 9.90
C GLU A 54 -4.13 -7.18 11.36
N THR A 55 -5.09 -7.97 11.83
CA THR A 55 -5.07 -8.52 13.20
C THR A 55 -4.01 -9.60 13.37
N LEU A 56 -3.84 -10.43 12.35
CA LEU A 56 -2.84 -11.51 12.33
C LEU A 56 -1.40 -10.96 12.25
N LEU A 57 -1.21 -9.79 11.63
CA LEU A 57 0.07 -9.10 11.61
C LEU A 57 0.45 -8.50 12.97
N ILE A 58 -0.54 -8.02 13.72
CA ILE A 58 -0.33 -7.41 15.04
C ILE A 58 -0.03 -8.50 16.08
N ASP A 59 -0.68 -9.67 15.97
CA ASP A 59 -0.52 -10.80 16.89
C ASP A 59 -0.06 -12.06 16.15
N PRO A 60 1.27 -12.30 16.05
CA PRO A 60 1.80 -13.52 15.47
C PRO A 60 1.43 -14.79 16.22
N GLY A 61 1.08 -14.70 17.51
CA GLY A 61 0.56 -15.82 18.30
C GLY A 61 -0.78 -16.29 17.79
N LEU A 62 -1.69 -15.34 17.54
CA LEU A 62 -2.99 -15.59 16.93
C LEU A 62 -2.85 -16.18 15.51
N ALA A 63 -1.90 -15.66 14.71
CA ALA A 63 -1.61 -16.20 13.38
C ALA A 63 -1.12 -17.65 13.43
N ARG A 64 -0.26 -18.01 14.40
CA ARG A 64 0.20 -19.40 14.61
C ARG A 64 -0.96 -20.30 15.04
N GLN A 65 -1.82 -19.86 15.95
CA GLN A 65 -3.01 -20.62 16.33
C GLN A 65 -3.91 -20.91 15.12
N LEU A 66 -4.16 -19.90 14.30
CA LEU A 66 -4.93 -20.06 13.07
C LEU A 66 -4.28 -21.04 12.10
N ALA A 67 -2.94 -20.94 11.88
CA ALA A 67 -2.21 -21.84 11.01
C ALA A 67 -2.28 -23.28 11.49
N TRP A 68 -2.12 -23.53 12.79
CA TRP A 68 -2.27 -24.88 13.38
C TRP A 68 -3.69 -25.41 13.22
N SER A 69 -4.72 -24.59 13.41
CA SER A 69 -6.11 -24.99 13.23
C SER A 69 -6.44 -25.34 11.78
N ILE A 70 -5.90 -24.57 10.80
CA ILE A 70 -6.02 -24.88 9.37
C ILE A 70 -5.31 -26.18 9.05
N GLY A 71 -4.10 -26.40 9.58
CA GLY A 71 -3.36 -27.65 9.43
C GLY A 71 -4.13 -28.86 10.00
N ALA A 72 -4.73 -28.71 11.18
CA ALA A 72 -5.55 -29.76 11.79
C ALA A 72 -6.82 -30.07 10.95
N MET A 73 -7.47 -29.05 10.38
CA MET A 73 -8.60 -29.27 9.45
C MET A 73 -8.17 -29.99 8.18
N ALA A 74 -7.04 -29.58 7.57
CA ALA A 74 -6.51 -30.25 6.39
C ALA A 74 -6.14 -31.71 6.66
N PHE A 75 -5.50 -31.97 7.82
CA PHE A 75 -5.18 -33.33 8.28
C PHE A 75 -6.46 -34.17 8.52
N ALA A 76 -7.46 -33.60 9.18
CA ALA A 76 -8.73 -34.30 9.42
C ALA A 76 -9.46 -34.64 8.13
N LEU A 77 -9.45 -33.72 7.16
CA LEU A 77 -10.03 -33.97 5.82
C LEU A 77 -9.29 -35.11 5.10
N LEU A 78 -7.95 -35.10 5.13
CA LEU A 78 -7.13 -36.19 4.57
C LEU A 78 -7.41 -37.53 5.27
N ALA A 79 -7.47 -37.52 6.61
CA ALA A 79 -7.81 -38.68 7.42
C ALA A 79 -9.21 -39.21 7.08
N LEU A 80 -10.17 -38.33 6.84
CA LEU A 80 -11.52 -38.72 6.40
C LEU A 80 -11.50 -39.40 5.01
N VAL A 81 -10.79 -38.80 4.05
CA VAL A 81 -10.62 -39.40 2.71
C VAL A 81 -9.97 -40.79 2.81
N LEU A 82 -8.92 -40.94 3.61
CA LEU A 82 -8.28 -42.23 3.87
C LEU A 82 -9.23 -43.21 4.54
N ALA A 83 -10.04 -42.78 5.50
CA ALA A 83 -11.03 -43.63 6.15
C ALA A 83 -12.08 -44.16 5.15
N LEU A 84 -12.49 -43.34 4.18
CA LEU A 84 -13.42 -43.75 3.13
C LEU A 84 -12.77 -44.69 2.10
N ALA A 85 -11.49 -44.53 1.80
CA ALA A 85 -10.77 -45.31 0.81
C ALA A 85 -10.22 -46.65 1.37
N TRP A 86 -9.89 -46.71 2.67
CA TRP A 86 -9.15 -47.84 3.28
C TRP A 86 -9.93 -48.47 4.45
N ARG A 87 -10.78 -49.44 4.13
CA ARG A 87 -11.67 -50.08 5.09
C ARG A 87 -10.98 -50.69 6.32
N ARG A 88 -9.73 -51.24 6.17
CA ARG A 88 -9.00 -51.83 7.31
C ARG A 88 -8.48 -50.79 8.31
N GLY A 89 -8.19 -49.59 7.88
CA GLY A 89 -7.70 -48.49 8.72
C GLY A 89 -8.75 -47.43 9.07
N GLN A 90 -10.00 -47.66 8.72
CA GLN A 90 -11.10 -46.67 8.79
C GLN A 90 -11.24 -46.03 10.19
N LEU A 91 -11.32 -46.84 11.23
CA LEU A 91 -11.49 -46.34 12.61
C LEU A 91 -10.28 -45.55 13.10
N ALA A 92 -9.06 -46.04 12.79
CA ALA A 92 -7.83 -45.37 13.19
C ALA A 92 -7.66 -44.02 12.48
N SER A 93 -7.93 -43.96 11.16
CA SER A 93 -7.90 -42.68 10.41
C SER A 93 -8.95 -41.69 10.89
N PHE A 94 -10.18 -42.13 11.09
CA PHE A 94 -11.23 -41.28 11.63
C PHE A 94 -10.90 -40.78 13.05
N GLY A 95 -10.41 -41.66 13.92
CA GLY A 95 -9.98 -41.31 15.29
C GLY A 95 -8.82 -40.30 15.31
N ALA A 96 -7.83 -40.48 14.41
CA ALA A 96 -6.71 -39.53 14.29
C ALA A 96 -7.17 -38.15 13.82
N GLY A 97 -8.06 -38.09 12.81
CA GLY A 97 -8.63 -36.84 12.36
C GLY A 97 -9.46 -36.11 13.42
N ALA A 98 -10.32 -36.86 14.14
CA ALA A 98 -11.11 -36.31 15.24
C ALA A 98 -10.21 -35.79 16.38
N LEU A 99 -9.17 -36.55 16.75
CA LEU A 99 -8.23 -36.15 17.79
C LEU A 99 -7.48 -34.86 17.40
N ALA A 100 -7.05 -34.75 16.15
CA ALA A 100 -6.39 -33.53 15.65
C ALA A 100 -7.30 -32.30 15.77
N LEU A 101 -8.60 -32.43 15.46
CA LEU A 101 -9.55 -31.33 15.60
C LEU A 101 -9.82 -30.95 17.06
N ILE A 102 -9.85 -31.93 17.99
CA ILE A 102 -10.07 -31.68 19.42
C ILE A 102 -8.84 -30.99 20.03
N LEU A 103 -7.63 -31.39 19.64
CA LEU A 103 -6.39 -30.83 20.17
C LEU A 103 -5.95 -29.53 19.48
N ALA A 104 -6.59 -29.14 18.38
CA ALA A 104 -6.25 -27.92 17.66
C ALA A 104 -6.44 -26.68 18.55
N PRO A 105 -5.49 -25.72 18.52
CA PRO A 105 -5.59 -24.48 19.29
C PRO A 105 -6.51 -23.48 18.58
N TRP A 106 -7.80 -23.68 18.66
CA TRP A 106 -8.78 -22.83 17.97
C TRP A 106 -8.68 -21.37 18.43
N PRO A 107 -8.43 -20.42 17.52
CA PRO A 107 -8.43 -19.00 17.86
C PRO A 107 -9.86 -18.53 18.13
N THR A 108 -10.02 -17.54 19.02
CA THR A 108 -11.31 -16.90 19.27
C THR A 108 -11.82 -16.23 17.98
N PRO A 109 -13.00 -16.59 17.44
CA PRO A 109 -13.50 -16.06 16.18
C PRO A 109 -13.54 -14.54 16.11
N GLY A 110 -13.89 -13.87 17.22
CA GLY A 110 -13.93 -12.41 17.29
C GLY A 110 -12.60 -11.70 17.15
N LEU A 111 -11.47 -12.41 17.32
CA LEU A 111 -10.13 -11.87 17.12
C LEU A 111 -9.64 -12.04 15.66
N VAL A 112 -10.11 -13.09 14.98
CA VAL A 112 -9.69 -13.41 13.59
C VAL A 112 -10.64 -12.77 12.58
N LEU A 113 -11.92 -12.63 12.93
CA LEU A 113 -12.95 -12.12 12.02
C LEU A 113 -13.23 -10.65 12.31
N SER A 114 -12.93 -9.79 11.33
CA SER A 114 -13.30 -8.37 11.36
C SER A 114 -14.62 -8.12 10.64
N PRO A 115 -15.36 -7.04 10.99
CA PRO A 115 -16.51 -6.60 10.21
C PRO A 115 -16.12 -6.39 8.74
N ALA A 116 -17.03 -6.72 7.84
CA ALA A 116 -16.86 -6.54 6.42
C ALA A 116 -18.02 -5.73 5.83
N ALA A 117 -17.73 -5.01 4.76
CA ALA A 117 -18.70 -4.32 3.92
C ALA A 117 -18.86 -5.05 2.57
N PRO A 118 -19.92 -4.81 1.82
CA PRO A 118 -20.07 -5.36 0.47
C PRO A 118 -18.87 -5.08 -0.44
N THR A 119 -18.21 -3.94 -0.23
CA THR A 119 -17.06 -3.47 -1.02
C THR A 119 -15.70 -3.92 -0.47
N SER A 120 -15.61 -4.68 0.63
CA SER A 120 -14.34 -5.00 1.31
C SER A 120 -13.25 -5.59 0.42
N PHE A 121 -13.65 -6.30 -0.64
CA PHE A 121 -12.73 -6.92 -1.61
C PHE A 121 -12.65 -6.17 -2.94
N HIS A 122 -13.25 -4.97 -3.03
CA HIS A 122 -13.13 -4.13 -4.22
C HIS A 122 -11.71 -3.61 -4.39
N VAL A 123 -11.26 -3.55 -5.63
CA VAL A 123 -9.96 -3.03 -6.03
C VAL A 123 -10.16 -1.70 -6.73
N SER A 124 -9.33 -0.71 -6.39
CA SER A 124 -9.39 0.59 -7.07
C SER A 124 -9.10 0.44 -8.57
N PRO A 125 -9.97 0.96 -9.46
CA PRO A 125 -9.73 0.93 -10.89
C PRO A 125 -8.74 1.99 -11.36
N THR A 126 -8.36 2.93 -10.50
CA THR A 126 -7.59 4.15 -10.86
C THR A 126 -6.09 3.90 -11.01
N ARG A 127 -5.60 2.74 -10.57
CA ARG A 127 -4.16 2.39 -10.56
C ARG A 127 -3.27 3.40 -9.85
N PHE A 128 -3.83 4.21 -8.94
CA PHE A 128 -3.12 5.30 -8.26
C PHE A 128 -2.49 6.27 -9.27
N ALA A 129 -3.25 6.66 -10.29
CA ALA A 129 -2.76 7.53 -11.35
C ALA A 129 -2.70 9.00 -10.92
N VAL A 130 -1.75 9.77 -11.49
CA VAL A 130 -1.62 11.21 -11.25
C VAL A 130 -2.94 11.95 -11.49
N ALA A 131 -3.64 11.64 -12.57
CA ALA A 131 -4.93 12.25 -12.90
C ALA A 131 -5.99 11.95 -11.82
N SER A 132 -5.98 10.73 -11.26
CA SER A 132 -6.87 10.34 -10.15
C SER A 132 -6.53 11.12 -8.88
N ILE A 133 -5.26 11.23 -8.53
CA ILE A 133 -4.80 11.98 -7.35
C ILE A 133 -5.20 13.45 -7.47
N ALA A 134 -4.98 14.08 -8.63
CA ALA A 134 -5.35 15.48 -8.89
C ALA A 134 -6.87 15.70 -8.85
N ARG A 135 -7.67 14.75 -9.36
CA ARG A 135 -9.13 14.76 -9.21
C ARG A 135 -9.52 14.66 -7.74
N GLY A 136 -8.90 13.73 -7.01
CA GLY A 136 -9.15 13.49 -5.59
C GLY A 136 -8.81 14.69 -4.71
N GLU A 137 -7.81 15.49 -5.07
CA GLU A 137 -7.49 16.75 -4.38
C GLU A 137 -8.67 17.70 -4.41
N ARG A 138 -9.31 17.89 -5.58
CA ARG A 138 -10.49 18.76 -5.70
C ARG A 138 -11.65 18.25 -4.84
N VAL A 139 -11.93 16.94 -4.90
CA VAL A 139 -12.98 16.32 -4.07
C VAL A 139 -12.70 16.50 -2.59
N TYR A 140 -11.46 16.23 -2.18
CA TYR A 140 -11.03 16.36 -0.78
C TYR A 140 -11.19 17.79 -0.25
N THR A 141 -10.72 18.77 -1.01
CA THR A 141 -10.80 20.19 -0.63
C THR A 141 -12.26 20.64 -0.46
N GLN A 142 -13.17 20.16 -1.31
CA GLN A 142 -14.57 20.55 -1.28
C GLN A 142 -15.38 19.84 -0.17
N HIS A 143 -15.08 18.58 0.13
CA HIS A 143 -15.96 17.74 0.94
C HIS A 143 -15.32 17.18 2.22
N CYS A 144 -13.99 17.15 2.33
CA CYS A 144 -13.28 16.44 3.41
C CYS A 144 -12.43 17.38 4.28
N ALA A 145 -11.79 18.39 3.70
CA ALA A 145 -10.81 19.24 4.38
C ALA A 145 -11.41 20.00 5.56
N ALA A 146 -12.69 20.40 5.49
CA ALA A 146 -13.37 21.12 6.56
C ALA A 146 -13.34 20.36 7.91
N CYS A 147 -13.32 19.01 7.88
CA CYS A 147 -13.22 18.17 9.08
C CYS A 147 -11.83 17.59 9.24
N HIS A 148 -11.23 17.07 8.16
CA HIS A 148 -9.96 16.34 8.22
C HIS A 148 -8.71 17.24 8.13
N GLY A 149 -8.87 18.54 7.82
CA GLY A 149 -7.76 19.46 7.62
C GLY A 149 -7.08 19.32 6.25
N ASP A 150 -6.39 20.36 5.81
CA ASP A 150 -5.67 20.37 4.52
C ASP A 150 -4.47 19.42 4.51
N ASP A 151 -3.99 19.03 5.68
CA ASP A 151 -2.88 18.11 5.87
C ASP A 151 -3.32 16.70 6.32
N GLY A 152 -4.62 16.47 6.45
CA GLY A 152 -5.19 15.18 6.81
C GLY A 152 -5.02 14.80 8.28
N ARG A 153 -4.69 15.74 9.18
CA ARG A 153 -4.46 15.45 10.61
C ARG A 153 -5.73 15.34 11.43
N GLY A 154 -6.88 15.65 10.86
CA GLY A 154 -8.15 15.66 11.56
C GLY A 154 -8.43 16.98 12.30
N GLU A 155 -7.66 18.02 12.03
CA GLU A 155 -7.71 19.33 12.69
C GLU A 155 -8.35 20.39 11.79
N GLY A 156 -9.33 20.01 10.98
CA GLY A 156 -10.08 20.96 10.14
C GLY A 156 -10.94 21.92 10.97
N PRO A 157 -11.38 23.05 10.38
CA PRO A 157 -12.11 24.10 11.10
C PRO A 157 -13.42 23.60 11.73
N LEU A 158 -14.02 22.52 11.22
CA LEU A 158 -15.22 21.93 11.80
C LEU A 158 -14.92 20.81 12.81
N ALA A 159 -13.66 20.36 12.97
CA ALA A 159 -13.31 19.22 13.82
C ALA A 159 -13.77 19.40 15.26
N ALA A 160 -13.57 20.58 15.83
CA ALA A 160 -13.93 20.89 17.23
C ALA A 160 -15.45 20.91 17.50
N SER A 161 -16.28 21.05 16.46
CA SER A 161 -17.75 21.06 16.59
C SER A 161 -18.38 19.66 16.51
N LEU A 162 -17.56 18.63 16.17
CA LEU A 162 -18.06 17.28 16.00
C LEU A 162 -18.12 16.54 17.34
N SER A 163 -19.10 15.66 17.51
CA SER A 163 -19.23 14.78 18.68
C SER A 163 -18.05 13.85 18.89
N ARG A 164 -17.32 13.56 17.82
CA ARG A 164 -16.09 12.77 17.79
C ARG A 164 -15.08 13.40 16.88
N TRP A 165 -13.87 13.58 17.39
CA TRP A 165 -12.76 14.13 16.61
C TRP A 165 -12.43 13.26 15.40
N PRO A 166 -12.25 13.84 14.20
CA PRO A 166 -11.87 13.07 13.02
C PRO A 166 -10.51 12.38 13.23
N PRO A 167 -10.36 11.11 12.82
CA PRO A 167 -9.05 10.46 12.92
C PRO A 167 -8.05 11.11 11.97
N THR A 168 -6.77 11.09 12.35
CA THR A 168 -5.70 11.49 11.45
C THR A 168 -5.62 10.53 10.26
N LEU A 169 -5.61 11.07 9.04
CA LEU A 169 -5.33 10.37 7.80
C LEU A 169 -3.83 10.36 7.47
N ALA A 170 -3.04 11.17 8.18
CA ALA A 170 -1.59 11.31 7.97
C ALA A 170 -0.76 10.19 8.61
N GLY A 171 -1.40 9.22 9.25
CA GLY A 171 -0.75 8.08 9.90
C GLY A 171 -0.93 6.76 9.13
N PRO A 172 -0.52 5.64 9.72
CA PRO A 172 -0.60 4.32 9.09
C PRO A 172 -2.03 3.77 8.95
N LEU A 173 -3.05 4.48 9.44
CA LEU A 173 -4.44 4.03 9.44
C LEU A 173 -4.94 3.68 8.04
N LEU A 174 -4.69 4.56 7.06
CA LEU A 174 -5.12 4.34 5.67
C LEU A 174 -4.46 3.10 5.05
N GLY A 175 -3.17 2.90 5.34
CA GLY A 175 -2.43 1.74 4.83
C GLY A 175 -2.89 0.41 5.41
N ARG A 176 -3.45 0.39 6.62
CA ARG A 176 -3.92 -0.83 7.28
C ARG A 176 -5.31 -1.30 6.85
N ARG A 177 -6.07 -0.46 6.14
CA ARG A 177 -7.41 -0.81 5.67
C ARG A 177 -7.41 -1.14 4.19
N ALA A 178 -8.22 -2.11 3.80
CA ALA A 178 -8.47 -2.41 2.40
C ALA A 178 -9.12 -1.21 1.69
N ASP A 179 -8.78 -1.00 0.42
CA ASP A 179 -9.31 0.13 -0.36
C ASP A 179 -10.83 0.11 -0.46
N GLY A 180 -11.41 -1.07 -0.63
CA GLY A 180 -12.86 -1.23 -0.65
C GLY A 180 -13.55 -0.92 0.68
N GLU A 181 -12.86 -1.05 1.82
CA GLU A 181 -13.39 -0.60 3.12
C GLU A 181 -13.30 0.93 3.26
N LEU A 182 -12.22 1.54 2.78
CA LEU A 182 -12.13 3.00 2.71
C LEU A 182 -13.23 3.57 1.81
N PHE A 183 -13.46 2.91 0.67
CA PHE A 183 -14.55 3.23 -0.25
C PHE A 183 -15.91 3.20 0.47
N TRP A 184 -16.19 2.11 1.20
CA TRP A 184 -17.43 1.99 1.96
C TRP A 184 -17.60 3.09 3.01
N HIS A 185 -16.52 3.43 3.73
CA HIS A 185 -16.59 4.50 4.73
C HIS A 185 -16.94 5.86 4.13
N VAL A 186 -16.47 6.14 2.92
CA VAL A 186 -16.85 7.39 2.22
C VAL A 186 -18.30 7.33 1.74
N VAL A 187 -18.70 6.24 1.09
CA VAL A 187 -20.04 6.09 0.53
C VAL A 187 -21.12 6.02 1.61
N ALA A 188 -20.93 5.16 2.61
CA ALA A 188 -21.94 4.89 3.64
C ALA A 188 -21.83 5.81 4.87
N GLY A 189 -20.71 6.55 5.01
CA GLY A 189 -20.39 7.30 6.20
C GLY A 189 -20.04 6.40 7.39
N MET A 190 -19.89 6.99 8.55
CA MET A 190 -19.58 6.28 9.78
C MET A 190 -20.54 6.67 10.91
N ARG A 191 -20.84 5.72 11.78
CA ARG A 191 -21.66 5.93 12.99
C ARG A 191 -20.88 5.59 14.25
N GLY A 192 -21.14 6.33 15.32
CA GLY A 192 -20.64 6.03 16.65
C GLY A 192 -21.33 4.80 17.28
N ARG A 193 -20.87 4.40 18.44
CA ARG A 193 -21.50 3.31 19.21
C ARG A 193 -22.93 3.63 19.66
N ASP A 194 -23.23 4.92 19.76
CA ASP A 194 -24.54 5.49 20.07
C ASP A 194 -25.48 5.59 18.86
N GLY A 195 -25.01 5.12 17.68
CA GLY A 195 -25.75 5.20 16.41
C GLY A 195 -25.71 6.56 15.73
N GLN A 196 -25.16 7.60 16.38
CA GLN A 196 -25.06 8.94 15.80
C GLN A 196 -24.03 8.98 14.64
N PRO A 197 -24.30 9.74 13.58
CA PRO A 197 -23.34 9.89 12.49
C PRO A 197 -22.09 10.63 12.99
N THR A 198 -20.93 10.02 12.81
CA THR A 198 -19.60 10.60 13.11
C THR A 198 -18.86 11.04 11.85
N MET A 199 -19.25 10.53 10.69
CA MET A 199 -18.84 10.97 9.38
C MET A 199 -20.07 10.90 8.45
N PRO A 200 -20.40 11.93 7.69
CA PRO A 200 -21.53 11.90 6.76
C PRO A 200 -21.32 10.87 5.64
N ALA A 201 -22.41 10.37 5.09
CA ALA A 201 -22.39 9.52 3.90
C ALA A 201 -22.31 10.39 2.64
N PHE A 202 -21.42 10.05 1.71
CA PHE A 202 -21.25 10.79 0.46
C PHE A 202 -21.76 10.04 -0.78
N GLY A 203 -22.32 8.85 -0.63
CA GLY A 203 -22.76 8.01 -1.75
C GLY A 203 -23.85 8.63 -2.64
N THR A 204 -24.59 9.63 -2.15
CA THR A 204 -25.57 10.40 -2.95
C THR A 204 -24.99 11.66 -3.58
N THR A 205 -23.80 12.08 -3.13
CA THR A 205 -23.15 13.34 -3.55
C THR A 205 -21.98 13.06 -4.48
N LEU A 206 -21.22 11.99 -4.24
CA LEU A 206 -20.04 11.62 -5.00
C LEU A 206 -20.31 10.35 -5.82
N GLY A 207 -19.91 10.36 -7.08
CA GLY A 207 -19.85 9.15 -7.89
C GLY A 207 -18.66 8.26 -7.50
N ASP A 208 -18.70 6.98 -7.86
CA ASP A 208 -17.66 5.99 -7.54
C ASP A 208 -16.27 6.44 -7.97
N ALA A 209 -16.16 7.08 -9.14
CA ALA A 209 -14.88 7.60 -9.63
C ALA A 209 -14.30 8.72 -8.75
N ASP A 210 -15.15 9.55 -8.11
CA ASP A 210 -14.73 10.58 -7.17
C ASP A 210 -14.30 9.96 -5.84
N VAL A 211 -15.01 8.92 -5.39
CA VAL A 211 -14.66 8.20 -4.16
C VAL A 211 -13.30 7.50 -4.31
N TRP A 212 -13.05 6.83 -5.44
CA TRP A 212 -11.73 6.23 -5.71
C TRP A 212 -10.63 7.29 -5.82
N ALA A 213 -10.92 8.40 -6.48
CA ALA A 213 -9.97 9.50 -6.63
C ALA A 213 -9.59 10.12 -5.28
N VAL A 214 -10.56 10.37 -4.40
CA VAL A 214 -10.25 10.94 -3.08
C VAL A 214 -9.46 9.97 -2.20
N ILE A 215 -9.64 8.65 -2.34
CA ILE A 215 -8.82 7.64 -1.66
C ILE A 215 -7.37 7.72 -2.15
N ASP A 216 -7.14 7.83 -3.45
CA ASP A 216 -5.79 8.00 -4.00
C ASP A 216 -5.14 9.29 -3.49
N TYR A 217 -5.89 10.39 -3.47
CA TYR A 217 -5.38 11.65 -2.91
C TYR A 217 -5.05 11.53 -1.43
N MET A 218 -5.90 10.90 -0.62
CA MET A 218 -5.63 10.69 0.81
C MET A 218 -4.34 9.92 1.06
N LYS A 219 -4.02 8.93 0.22
CA LYS A 219 -2.73 8.20 0.28
C LYS A 219 -1.55 9.12 -0.01
N ALA A 220 -1.65 9.94 -1.06
CA ALA A 220 -0.60 10.91 -1.41
C ALA A 220 -0.44 11.99 -0.33
N LEU A 221 -1.55 12.49 0.22
CA LEU A 221 -1.58 13.46 1.32
C LEU A 221 -0.92 12.88 2.58
N SER A 222 -1.27 11.66 2.96
CA SER A 222 -0.69 10.93 4.09
C SER A 222 0.83 10.81 3.94
N ALA A 223 1.29 10.41 2.76
CA ALA A 223 2.73 10.31 2.47
C ALA A 223 3.43 11.65 2.62
N GLY A 224 2.91 12.71 2.00
CA GLY A 224 3.53 14.03 2.06
C GLY A 224 3.54 14.63 3.46
N THR A 225 2.47 14.47 4.22
CA THR A 225 2.41 14.93 5.61
C THR A 225 3.41 14.16 6.50
N GLY A 226 3.51 12.84 6.33
CA GLY A 226 4.52 12.04 7.03
C GLY A 226 5.95 12.41 6.66
N ALA A 227 6.24 12.60 5.37
CA ALA A 227 7.54 13.01 4.88
C ALA A 227 7.97 14.39 5.44
N ARG A 228 7.00 15.31 5.57
CA ARG A 228 7.25 16.66 6.13
C ARG A 228 7.47 16.66 7.63
N LEU A 229 6.61 15.93 8.38
CA LEU A 229 6.60 15.99 9.85
C LEU A 229 7.52 14.97 10.52
N GLN A 230 7.71 13.82 9.89
CA GLN A 230 8.40 12.67 10.49
C GLN A 230 9.65 12.24 9.69
N GLY A 231 9.86 12.83 8.50
CA GLY A 231 10.93 12.42 7.60
C GLY A 231 10.74 11.01 7.02
N THR A 232 9.51 10.47 7.04
CA THR A 232 9.21 9.12 6.55
C THR A 232 7.81 9.06 5.95
N TRP A 233 7.58 8.12 5.03
CA TRP A 233 6.24 7.79 4.59
C TRP A 233 5.60 6.81 5.59
N PRO A 234 4.39 7.10 6.10
CA PRO A 234 3.75 6.27 7.15
C PRO A 234 3.43 4.85 6.69
N THR A 235 3.27 4.66 5.39
CA THR A 235 3.02 3.39 4.72
C THR A 235 3.74 3.36 3.38
N PRO A 236 4.09 2.17 2.86
CA PRO A 236 4.58 2.05 1.49
C PRO A 236 3.63 2.72 0.50
N LEU A 237 4.19 3.45 -0.42
CA LEU A 237 3.45 4.16 -1.46
C LEU A 237 3.90 3.70 -2.84
N ALA A 238 2.94 3.32 -3.67
CA ALA A 238 3.23 2.99 -5.05
C ALA A 238 3.64 4.26 -5.82
N LEU A 239 4.54 4.10 -6.77
CA LEU A 239 4.84 5.14 -7.76
C LEU A 239 3.56 5.44 -8.55
N PRO A 240 3.08 6.70 -8.59
CA PRO A 240 1.88 7.05 -9.34
C PRO A 240 2.01 6.70 -10.82
N ASP A 241 0.93 6.17 -11.41
CA ASP A 241 0.89 5.97 -12.85
C ASP A 241 0.64 7.29 -13.58
N LEU A 242 1.35 7.52 -14.67
CA LEU A 242 1.26 8.75 -15.46
C LEU A 242 1.70 8.49 -16.90
N PRO A 243 1.26 9.32 -17.86
CA PRO A 243 1.78 9.24 -19.23
C PRO A 243 3.24 9.68 -19.29
N VAL A 244 4.09 8.85 -19.88
CA VAL A 244 5.51 9.07 -20.07
C VAL A 244 5.80 9.20 -21.55
N GLN A 245 6.45 10.28 -21.98
CA GLN A 245 6.92 10.49 -23.32
C GLN A 245 8.45 10.40 -23.35
N CYS A 246 8.99 9.50 -24.17
CA CYS A 246 10.43 9.29 -24.35
C CYS A 246 10.83 9.58 -25.79
N ALA A 247 11.89 10.39 -25.99
CA ALA A 247 12.58 10.60 -27.27
C ALA A 247 11.67 10.70 -28.51
N GLY A 248 10.62 11.51 -28.47
CA GLY A 248 9.70 11.71 -29.60
C GLY A 248 8.69 10.57 -29.85
N ALA A 249 8.69 9.52 -29.04
CA ALA A 249 7.67 8.47 -29.09
C ALA A 249 6.32 8.97 -28.54
N ALA A 250 5.23 8.27 -28.88
CA ALA A 250 3.93 8.52 -28.28
C ALA A 250 3.95 8.25 -26.77
N PRO A 251 3.22 9.02 -25.95
CA PRO A 251 3.14 8.79 -24.52
C PRO A 251 2.62 7.37 -24.19
N ARG A 252 3.23 6.73 -23.20
CA ARG A 252 2.82 5.42 -22.67
C ARG A 252 2.69 5.48 -21.15
N PRO A 253 1.84 4.62 -20.53
CA PRO A 253 1.73 4.56 -19.08
C PRO A 253 3.04 4.20 -18.40
N LEU A 254 3.40 4.85 -17.30
CA LEU A 254 4.59 4.51 -16.50
C LEU A 254 4.52 3.08 -15.97
N ALA A 255 3.33 2.55 -15.79
CA ALA A 255 3.10 1.16 -15.40
C ALA A 255 3.78 0.13 -16.32
N ASP A 256 4.03 0.45 -17.59
CA ASP A 256 4.69 -0.44 -18.55
C ASP A 256 6.16 -0.75 -18.20
N TRP A 257 6.79 0.09 -17.37
CA TRP A 257 8.18 -0.10 -16.91
C TRP A 257 8.28 -0.77 -15.53
N ARG A 258 7.16 -0.93 -14.83
CA ARG A 258 7.14 -1.61 -13.52
C ARG A 258 7.58 -3.07 -13.66
N GLY A 259 8.35 -3.55 -12.70
CA GLY A 259 8.89 -4.91 -12.69
C GLY A 259 10.21 -5.07 -13.46
N THR A 260 10.56 -4.12 -14.33
CA THR A 260 11.77 -4.20 -15.15
C THR A 260 12.85 -3.22 -14.71
N GLN A 261 12.48 -1.98 -14.40
CA GLN A 261 13.43 -0.90 -14.11
C GLN A 261 13.09 -0.17 -12.81
N ARG A 262 14.10 0.39 -12.16
CA ARG A 262 13.92 1.42 -11.15
C ARG A 262 13.62 2.74 -11.83
N VAL A 263 12.76 3.55 -11.23
CA VAL A 263 12.42 4.87 -11.78
C VAL A 263 12.96 5.95 -10.86
N ARG A 264 13.58 6.96 -11.46
CA ARG A 264 14.00 8.18 -10.81
C ARG A 264 13.18 9.34 -11.36
N LEU A 265 12.25 9.87 -10.57
CA LEU A 265 11.55 11.11 -10.89
C LEU A 265 12.42 12.29 -10.48
N VAL A 266 12.62 13.28 -11.33
CA VAL A 266 13.37 14.50 -11.02
C VAL A 266 12.56 15.71 -11.43
N ALA A 267 12.24 16.56 -10.47
CA ALA A 267 11.53 17.81 -10.71
C ALA A 267 12.49 18.84 -11.32
N VAL A 268 12.17 19.34 -12.49
CA VAL A 268 12.98 20.30 -13.23
C VAL A 268 12.09 21.45 -13.67
N ASP A 269 12.51 22.66 -13.32
CA ASP A 269 11.99 23.90 -13.90
C ASP A 269 13.07 24.50 -14.85
N GLY A 270 12.76 25.62 -15.49
CA GLY A 270 13.71 26.28 -16.39
C GLY A 270 15.02 26.79 -15.72
N HIS A 271 15.14 26.68 -14.39
CA HIS A 271 16.26 27.17 -13.59
C HIS A 271 17.03 26.06 -12.88
N ALA A 272 16.42 24.90 -12.66
CA ALA A 272 17.06 23.77 -12.00
C ALA A 272 18.08 23.10 -12.92
N ALA A 273 19.25 22.73 -12.36
CA ALA A 273 20.22 21.93 -13.09
C ALA A 273 19.61 20.58 -13.48
N LEU A 274 19.81 20.19 -14.75
CA LEU A 274 19.38 18.88 -15.22
C LEU A 274 20.21 17.79 -14.54
N PRO A 275 19.58 16.68 -14.10
CA PRO A 275 20.31 15.61 -13.45
C PRO A 275 21.18 14.86 -14.47
N MET A 276 22.35 14.41 -14.03
CA MET A 276 23.11 13.44 -14.81
C MET A 276 22.32 12.15 -14.98
N GLU A 277 22.34 11.59 -16.17
CA GLU A 277 21.71 10.32 -16.46
C GLU A 277 22.46 9.18 -15.75
N ASP A 278 21.72 8.28 -15.11
CA ASP A 278 22.27 7.11 -14.45
C ASP A 278 21.61 5.86 -15.04
N PRO A 279 22.38 4.97 -15.69
CA PRO A 279 21.83 3.80 -16.40
C PRO A 279 21.14 2.79 -15.49
N ARG A 280 21.28 2.92 -14.15
CA ARG A 280 20.58 2.07 -13.17
C ARG A 280 19.08 2.41 -13.04
N PHE A 281 18.64 3.55 -13.64
CA PHE A 281 17.29 4.07 -13.59
C PHE A 281 16.73 4.41 -14.96
N LEU A 282 15.42 4.34 -15.08
CA LEU A 282 14.69 5.17 -16.00
C LEU A 282 14.56 6.56 -15.36
N THR A 283 15.30 7.55 -15.84
CA THR A 283 15.16 8.93 -15.37
C THR A 283 13.99 9.59 -16.09
N LEU A 284 13.01 10.05 -15.30
CA LEU A 284 11.81 10.72 -15.75
C LEU A 284 11.81 12.15 -15.23
N LEU A 285 11.84 13.12 -16.10
CA LEU A 285 11.72 14.53 -15.75
C LEU A 285 10.26 14.86 -15.46
N VAL A 286 10.03 15.59 -14.40
CA VAL A 286 8.73 16.17 -14.06
C VAL A 286 8.86 17.67 -14.17
N THR A 287 8.08 18.28 -15.06
CA THR A 287 8.10 19.71 -15.35
C THR A 287 6.76 20.37 -15.01
N PRO A 288 6.71 21.67 -14.75
CA PRO A 288 5.46 22.34 -14.41
C PRO A 288 4.38 22.29 -15.51
N ASP A 289 4.82 22.20 -16.77
CA ASP A 289 3.94 22.22 -17.95
C ASP A 289 3.75 20.84 -18.61
N GLY A 290 4.47 19.80 -18.13
CA GLY A 290 4.40 18.46 -18.70
C GLY A 290 5.15 18.30 -20.02
N HIS A 291 6.04 19.24 -20.36
CA HIS A 291 6.84 19.20 -21.59
C HIS A 291 8.32 19.02 -21.28
N ALA A 292 9.05 18.42 -22.22
CA ALA A 292 10.49 18.33 -22.12
C ALA A 292 11.11 19.74 -22.09
N PRO A 293 12.10 20.01 -21.20
CA PRO A 293 12.84 21.26 -21.24
C PRO A 293 13.49 21.46 -22.60
N ALA A 294 13.69 22.73 -23.01
CA ALA A 294 14.44 23.05 -24.24
C ALA A 294 15.78 22.33 -24.21
N GLU A 295 16.18 21.73 -25.35
CA GLU A 295 17.34 20.86 -25.42
C GLU A 295 18.61 21.58 -24.95
N VAL A 296 19.21 21.01 -23.89
CA VAL A 296 20.60 21.32 -23.55
C VAL A 296 21.46 20.29 -24.25
N PRO A 297 22.42 20.69 -25.10
CA PRO A 297 23.17 19.78 -25.99
C PRO A 297 23.89 18.61 -25.28
N GLN A 298 24.06 18.67 -23.98
CA GLN A 298 24.79 17.68 -23.17
C GLN A 298 23.89 16.73 -22.41
N PHE A 299 22.57 16.89 -22.47
CA PHE A 299 21.60 16.08 -21.72
C PHE A 299 20.58 15.46 -22.66
N ARG A 300 20.64 14.16 -22.83
CA ARG A 300 19.55 13.38 -23.43
C ARG A 300 18.61 12.97 -22.30
N ALA A 301 17.70 13.84 -21.94
CA ALA A 301 16.58 13.44 -21.08
C ALA A 301 15.86 12.31 -21.80
N GLY A 302 15.96 11.11 -21.27
CA GLY A 302 15.32 9.97 -21.90
C GLY A 302 13.81 10.15 -21.98
N CYS A 303 13.16 10.64 -20.90
CA CYS A 303 11.71 10.68 -20.79
C CYS A 303 11.21 11.86 -19.93
N VAL A 304 9.99 12.31 -20.22
CA VAL A 304 9.27 13.34 -19.46
C VAL A 304 7.89 12.85 -19.04
N ALA A 305 7.40 13.28 -17.88
CA ALA A 305 6.02 13.12 -17.46
C ALA A 305 5.14 14.03 -18.33
N ALA A 306 4.39 13.43 -19.25
CA ALA A 306 3.60 14.17 -20.24
C ALA A 306 2.25 14.64 -19.66
N THR A 307 2.29 15.24 -18.46
CA THR A 307 1.11 15.82 -17.78
C THR A 307 1.55 16.84 -16.73
N PRO A 308 0.98 18.06 -16.72
CA PRO A 308 1.33 19.10 -15.76
C PRO A 308 0.92 18.75 -14.32
N GLU A 309 -0.11 17.93 -14.13
CA GLU A 309 -0.56 17.50 -12.81
C GLU A 309 0.52 16.72 -12.05
N ALA A 310 1.48 16.11 -12.75
CA ALA A 310 2.59 15.38 -12.14
C ALA A 310 3.42 16.25 -11.20
N TRP A 311 3.55 17.55 -11.50
CA TRP A 311 4.27 18.50 -10.66
C TRP A 311 3.64 18.64 -9.28
N ALA A 312 2.35 18.94 -9.21
CA ALA A 312 1.63 19.11 -7.95
C ALA A 312 1.57 17.82 -7.15
N VAL A 313 1.34 16.68 -7.82
CA VAL A 313 1.29 15.36 -7.19
C VAL A 313 2.65 14.97 -6.62
N MET A 314 3.75 15.21 -7.35
CA MET A 314 5.10 14.95 -6.86
C MET A 314 5.42 15.83 -5.64
N ALA A 315 5.09 17.12 -5.66
CA ALA A 315 5.25 18.02 -4.52
C ALA A 315 4.47 17.53 -3.29
N ARG A 316 3.22 17.09 -3.50
CA ARG A 316 2.37 16.53 -2.45
C ARG A 316 3.01 15.31 -1.80
N ILE A 317 3.45 14.32 -2.59
CA ILE A 317 4.07 13.08 -2.09
C ILE A 317 5.42 13.35 -1.42
N ALA A 318 6.21 14.27 -1.99
CA ALA A 318 7.50 14.68 -1.41
C ALA A 318 7.33 15.45 -0.10
N GLY A 319 6.15 15.97 0.19
CA GLY A 319 5.88 16.78 1.39
C GLY A 319 6.53 18.16 1.35
N VAL A 320 6.71 18.72 0.15
CA VAL A 320 7.28 20.06 -0.06
C VAL A 320 6.28 20.96 -0.79
N PRO A 321 6.35 22.30 -0.60
CA PRO A 321 5.59 23.21 -1.42
C PRO A 321 5.99 23.09 -2.90
N ALA A 322 5.06 23.31 -3.83
CA ALA A 322 5.33 23.23 -5.27
C ALA A 322 6.47 24.17 -5.72
N ALA A 323 6.61 25.33 -5.10
CA ALA A 323 7.70 26.27 -5.35
C ALA A 323 9.09 25.78 -4.87
N ALA A 324 9.14 24.86 -3.93
CA ALA A 324 10.38 24.26 -3.41
C ALA A 324 10.68 22.88 -4.05
N LEU A 325 9.88 22.45 -5.00
CA LEU A 325 10.04 21.15 -5.66
C LEU A 325 11.23 21.05 -6.61
N PRO A 326 11.65 22.13 -7.37
CA PRO A 326 12.76 22.04 -8.33
C PRO A 326 13.99 21.40 -7.71
N GLY A 327 14.60 20.44 -8.43
CA GLY A 327 15.76 19.68 -7.99
C GLY A 327 15.47 18.51 -7.03
N THR A 328 14.23 18.38 -6.54
CA THR A 328 13.84 17.21 -5.74
C THR A 328 13.79 15.95 -6.61
N ALA A 329 14.31 14.85 -6.08
CA ALA A 329 14.26 13.55 -6.75
C ALA A 329 13.49 12.54 -5.89
N LEU A 330 12.68 11.67 -6.54
CA LEU A 330 12.07 10.51 -5.91
C LEU A 330 12.57 9.24 -6.59
N LEU A 331 12.95 8.24 -5.79
CA LEU A 331 13.41 6.95 -6.30
C LEU A 331 12.38 5.86 -6.02
N SER A 332 12.09 5.03 -7.01
CA SER A 332 11.34 3.79 -6.82
C SER A 332 12.22 2.55 -6.99
N ASP A 333 11.80 1.46 -6.35
CA ASP A 333 12.35 0.14 -6.62
C ASP A 333 11.81 -0.45 -7.93
N ARG A 334 12.26 -1.67 -8.29
CA ARG A 334 11.81 -2.35 -9.51
C ARG A 334 10.33 -2.75 -9.46
N GLN A 335 9.80 -2.99 -8.26
CA GLN A 335 8.40 -3.34 -8.05
C GLN A 335 7.47 -2.12 -8.16
N GLY A 336 8.05 -0.91 -8.26
CA GLY A 336 7.30 0.33 -8.39
C GLY A 336 6.85 0.93 -7.04
N TRP A 337 7.55 0.60 -5.95
CA TRP A 337 7.37 1.28 -4.67
C TRP A 337 8.30 2.47 -4.56
N LEU A 338 7.78 3.61 -4.14
CA LEU A 338 8.60 4.77 -3.78
C LEU A 338 9.40 4.45 -2.51
N ARG A 339 10.73 4.70 -2.56
CA ARG A 339 11.65 4.33 -1.48
C ARG A 339 12.38 5.52 -0.89
N ALA A 340 12.85 6.45 -1.70
CA ALA A 340 13.73 7.52 -1.26
C ALA A 340 13.38 8.88 -1.88
N ARG A 341 13.74 9.94 -1.15
CA ARG A 341 13.64 11.32 -1.59
C ARG A 341 14.97 12.03 -1.47
N GLY A 342 15.52 12.54 -2.58
CA GLY A 342 16.68 13.43 -2.62
C GLY A 342 16.24 14.89 -2.55
N ALA A 343 16.95 15.68 -1.74
CA ALA A 343 16.72 17.11 -1.64
C ALA A 343 17.33 17.86 -2.84
N PRO A 344 16.84 19.08 -3.15
CA PRO A 344 17.47 19.95 -4.16
C PRO A 344 18.94 20.20 -3.87
N GLY A 345 19.79 20.11 -4.91
CA GLY A 345 21.23 20.36 -4.78
C GLY A 345 22.02 19.33 -3.98
N GLN A 346 21.42 18.21 -3.61
CA GLN A 346 22.10 17.15 -2.88
C GLN A 346 23.21 16.50 -3.74
N ALA A 347 24.46 16.59 -3.26
CA ALA A 347 25.61 16.08 -3.98
C ALA A 347 25.73 14.54 -3.95
N ALA A 348 25.23 13.89 -2.86
CA ALA A 348 25.30 12.46 -2.68
C ALA A 348 24.09 11.93 -1.91
N TRP A 349 23.63 10.74 -2.28
CA TRP A 349 22.57 10.00 -1.59
C TRP A 349 23.09 9.44 -0.26
N ARG A 350 22.19 9.38 0.73
CA ARG A 350 22.47 8.88 2.08
C ARG A 350 21.37 7.91 2.50
N GLU A 351 21.66 7.08 3.48
CA GLU A 351 20.66 6.16 4.04
C GLU A 351 19.47 6.91 4.67
N SER A 352 19.67 8.10 5.20
CA SER A 352 18.61 8.98 5.72
C SER A 352 17.60 9.45 4.65
N ASP A 353 17.93 9.32 3.37
CA ASP A 353 17.04 9.69 2.27
C ASP A 353 15.97 8.61 2.00
N LEU A 354 16.12 7.41 2.59
CA LEU A 354 15.11 6.36 2.57
C LEU A 354 13.91 6.79 3.43
N LEU A 355 12.78 7.03 2.79
CA LEU A 355 11.52 7.36 3.46
C LEU A 355 10.64 6.12 3.70
N CYS A 356 10.94 5.01 3.04
CA CYS A 356 10.25 3.72 3.20
C CYS A 356 11.28 2.62 3.45
N THR A 357 11.30 2.09 4.67
CA THR A 357 12.12 0.94 5.08
C THR A 357 11.22 -0.24 5.47
N ALA A 358 11.72 -1.47 5.31
CA ALA A 358 10.94 -2.68 5.60
C ALA A 358 10.45 -2.80 7.06
N GLY A 359 11.13 -2.12 8.00
CA GLY A 359 10.76 -2.13 9.42
C GLY A 359 9.56 -1.23 9.79
N GLN A 360 9.11 -0.35 8.91
CA GLN A 360 8.03 0.62 9.23
C GLN A 360 6.62 0.00 9.15
N ALA A 361 6.45 -1.09 8.42
CA ALA A 361 5.16 -1.78 8.34
C ALA A 361 4.73 -2.46 9.65
N GLY A 362 5.64 -2.63 10.62
CA GLY A 362 5.40 -3.37 11.88
C GLY A 362 5.56 -2.59 13.18
N GLY A 363 5.72 -1.27 13.17
CA GLY A 363 5.69 -0.45 14.41
C GLY A 363 6.85 -0.66 15.39
N GLN A 364 7.89 -1.39 15.02
CA GLN A 364 9.10 -1.54 15.84
C GLN A 364 10.32 -1.05 15.04
N ARG A 365 10.93 0.03 15.53
CA ARG A 365 12.32 0.34 15.21
C ARG A 365 13.17 -0.79 15.75
N GLN A 366 13.46 -1.80 14.93
CA GLN A 366 14.61 -2.63 15.19
C GLN A 366 15.84 -1.77 14.92
N SER A 367 16.57 -1.52 15.99
CA SER A 367 17.87 -0.87 15.99
C SER A 367 18.73 -1.41 14.85
N ALA A 368 19.30 -0.50 14.07
CA ALA A 368 20.21 -0.79 12.97
C ALA A 368 21.54 -1.35 13.49
N ASP A 369 21.54 -2.62 13.88
CA ASP A 369 22.75 -3.36 14.25
C ASP A 369 22.95 -4.62 13.40
N ALA A 370 22.35 -4.70 12.24
CA ALA A 370 22.79 -5.62 11.20
C ALA A 370 23.89 -4.91 10.39
N ARG A 371 25.09 -4.81 10.98
CA ARG A 371 26.30 -4.61 10.19
C ARG A 371 26.43 -5.79 9.25
N ILE A 372 26.19 -5.57 7.97
CA ILE A 372 26.65 -6.50 6.94
C ILE A 372 28.16 -6.29 6.90
N ASP A 373 28.89 -7.14 7.61
CA ASP A 373 30.34 -7.28 7.46
C ASP A 373 30.64 -7.84 6.06
N THR A 374 30.62 -6.97 5.08
CA THR A 374 31.27 -7.26 3.79
C THR A 374 32.60 -6.53 3.79
N PRO A 375 33.73 -7.23 3.71
CA PRO A 375 35.02 -6.61 3.48
C PRO A 375 35.08 -6.19 2.00
N VAL A 376 34.68 -4.97 1.70
CA VAL A 376 34.92 -4.37 0.38
C VAL A 376 35.65 -3.05 0.61
N ASP A 377 36.94 -3.08 0.34
CA ASP A 377 37.88 -1.96 0.41
C ASP A 377 37.68 -0.92 -0.71
N THR A 378 36.53 -0.88 -1.35
CA THR A 378 36.15 0.19 -2.29
C THR A 378 35.08 1.08 -1.68
N PRO A 379 35.28 2.40 -1.62
CA PRO A 379 34.23 3.31 -1.14
C PRO A 379 33.04 3.22 -2.09
N VAL A 380 32.01 2.51 -1.64
CA VAL A 380 30.74 2.39 -2.36
C VAL A 380 30.06 3.77 -2.35
N ASP A 381 29.75 4.32 -3.52
CA ASP A 381 29.03 5.60 -3.58
C ASP A 381 27.69 5.48 -2.84
N GLY A 382 27.24 6.58 -2.23
CA GLY A 382 26.02 6.58 -1.41
C GLY A 382 24.78 6.10 -2.14
N LEU A 383 24.69 6.31 -3.47
CA LEU A 383 23.58 5.82 -4.29
C LEU A 383 23.63 4.29 -4.46
N THR A 384 24.81 3.74 -4.68
CA THR A 384 24.98 2.27 -4.76
C THR A 384 24.62 1.61 -3.42
N ALA A 385 25.08 2.16 -2.29
CA ALA A 385 24.71 1.67 -0.97
C ALA A 385 23.19 1.70 -0.76
N LEU A 386 22.52 2.81 -1.15
CA LEU A 386 21.09 2.96 -1.09
C LEU A 386 20.35 1.89 -1.93
N LEU A 387 20.81 1.65 -3.16
CA LEU A 387 20.23 0.63 -4.05
C LEU A 387 20.38 -0.78 -3.49
N LEU A 388 21.55 -1.13 -2.97
CA LEU A 388 21.78 -2.42 -2.33
C LEU A 388 20.83 -2.60 -1.12
N ARG A 389 20.62 -1.55 -0.33
CA ARG A 389 19.67 -1.58 0.78
C ARG A 389 18.23 -1.76 0.29
N MET A 390 17.81 -1.05 -0.77
CA MET A 390 16.47 -1.21 -1.36
C MET A 390 16.22 -2.63 -1.87
N ASP A 391 17.23 -3.26 -2.45
CA ASP A 391 17.13 -4.64 -2.96
C ASP A 391 17.15 -5.68 -1.84
N ALA A 392 17.95 -5.45 -0.79
CA ALA A 392 18.01 -6.33 0.39
C ALA A 392 16.72 -6.28 1.22
N GLU A 393 16.02 -5.15 1.21
CA GLU A 393 14.78 -4.92 1.96
C GLU A 393 13.60 -4.65 1.01
N PRO A 394 13.09 -5.64 0.26
CA PRO A 394 11.94 -5.45 -0.61
C PRO A 394 10.71 -5.08 0.22
N VAL A 395 9.89 -4.17 -0.32
CA VAL A 395 8.62 -3.80 0.32
C VAL A 395 7.70 -5.01 0.32
N ARG A 396 7.30 -5.42 1.52
CA ARG A 396 6.28 -6.44 1.75
C ARG A 396 5.16 -5.77 2.51
N PHE A 397 4.18 -5.28 1.76
CA PHE A 397 3.08 -4.53 2.32
C PHE A 397 1.82 -5.38 2.40
N VAL A 398 1.20 -5.42 3.60
CA VAL A 398 -0.08 -6.06 3.81
C VAL A 398 -1.10 -5.00 4.16
N LYS A 399 -2.10 -4.85 3.31
CA LYS A 399 -3.16 -3.87 3.46
C LYS A 399 -4.50 -4.57 3.68
N GLY A 400 -5.14 -4.31 4.81
CA GLY A 400 -6.45 -4.90 5.12
C GLY A 400 -6.50 -6.42 4.98
N GLY A 401 -5.39 -7.13 5.21
CA GLY A 401 -5.25 -8.55 4.95
C GLY A 401 -4.82 -8.90 3.53
N PHE A 402 -4.54 -7.92 2.68
CA PHE A 402 -4.05 -8.14 1.32
C PHE A 402 -2.53 -7.97 1.25
N VAL A 403 -1.85 -8.93 0.64
CA VAL A 403 -0.42 -8.90 0.35
C VAL A 403 -0.24 -8.28 -1.05
N HIS A 404 0.54 -7.22 -1.13
CA HIS A 404 0.85 -6.52 -2.36
C HIS A 404 2.31 -6.71 -2.75
#